data_bad76d7075d685aad8ab94ba62931062
#
_entry.id   bad76d7075d685aad8ab94ba62931062
#
_cell.length_a   1.000
_cell.length_b   1.000
_cell.length_c   1.000
_cell.angle_alpha   90.00
_cell.angle_beta   90.00
_cell.angle_gamma   90.00
#
_symmetry.space_group_name_H-M   'P 1'
#
loop_
_entity.id
_entity.type
_entity.pdbx_description
1 polymer ?
#
loop_
_entity_poly.entity_id
_entity_poly.type
_entity_poly.pdbx_seq_one_letter_code
_entity_poly.pdbx_strand_id
1 'polypeptide(L)'
;MLTSPSHLIRTLLLPCLVLLGLVGCAASQSSSAGASAVAPPKRVAIVLTNHGQLGDTEKPTGFYLSEATHPYEVFHKAGYEIDFLSPKGGEAPMDGVDRSDPANAAFLDDEALVARTKSTTSIAKAMTVPYDAVFFAGGHGTMWDFPDDPSVQRLIRTVYERGGVVAAVCHGPAALVNARLSSGMYLVADKQVSAFTDEEEIAVKLEAVVPFALESKLRARGARFVEAPNFEKKVAVSERLVTGQNPASATGVAEAVVELLEARRPGV
;
A
#
# COMPACT_ATOMS: atom_id res chain seq x y z
N MET A 1 -1.47 -62.85 62.17
CA MET A 1 -2.50 -63.79 62.56
C MET A 1 -3.26 -64.16 61.29
N LEU A 2 -3.03 -65.36 60.83
CA LEU A 2 -4.02 -66.38 60.58
C LEU A 2 -4.94 -66.07 59.34
N THR A 3 -5.06 -66.74 58.30
CA THR A 3 -4.74 -68.12 57.78
C THR A 3 -5.49 -68.24 56.45
N SER A 4 -4.85 -68.87 55.51
CA SER A 4 -5.43 -69.50 54.31
C SER A 4 -6.44 -70.62 54.75
N PRO A 5 -7.19 -71.29 53.86
CA PRO A 5 -6.79 -71.81 52.52
C PRO A 5 -7.89 -72.03 51.45
N SER A 6 -7.43 -72.29 50.20
CA SER A 6 -7.78 -73.34 49.24
C SER A 6 -9.24 -73.73 48.91
N HIS A 7 -9.59 -73.75 47.63
CA HIS A 7 -9.92 -75.05 46.97
C HIS A 7 -9.90 -74.92 45.45
N LEU A 8 -9.20 -75.86 44.86
CA LEU A 8 -9.18 -76.25 43.43
C LEU A 8 -10.54 -76.86 43.04
N ILE A 9 -11.01 -76.54 41.84
CA ILE A 9 -11.77 -77.50 41.04
C ILE A 9 -11.36 -77.30 39.54
N ARG A 10 -10.78 -78.41 38.99
CA ARG A 10 -10.56 -78.64 37.56
C ARG A 10 -11.86 -79.07 36.91
N THR A 11 -12.17 -78.53 35.72
CA THR A 11 -12.97 -79.27 34.79
C THR A 11 -12.56 -78.96 33.36
N LEU A 12 -12.47 -80.04 32.59
CA LEU A 12 -11.94 -80.24 31.24
C LEU A 12 -12.85 -79.69 30.14
N LEU A 13 -12.17 -79.32 29.00
CA LEU A 13 -12.41 -79.69 27.57
C LEU A 13 -13.65 -79.07 26.86
N LEU A 14 -13.45 -78.28 25.77
CA LEU A 14 -13.46 -78.81 24.36
C LEU A 14 -13.17 -77.63 23.39
N PRO A 15 -12.46 -77.84 22.28
CA PRO A 15 -12.15 -76.74 21.38
C PRO A 15 -13.22 -76.60 20.31
N CYS A 16 -13.80 -75.45 20.18
CA CYS A 16 -14.61 -75.08 19.04
C CYS A 16 -13.77 -74.26 18.06
N LEU A 17 -13.50 -74.92 16.90
CA LEU A 17 -12.86 -74.30 15.77
C LEU A 17 -13.84 -73.33 15.11
N VAL A 18 -13.64 -72.03 15.26
CA VAL A 18 -14.37 -70.99 14.50
C VAL A 18 -13.43 -70.41 13.46
N LEU A 19 -13.73 -70.68 12.19
CA LEU A 19 -13.14 -70.01 11.02
C LEU A 19 -13.60 -68.55 11.06
N LEU A 20 -12.69 -67.61 11.38
CA LEU A 20 -12.92 -66.23 11.13
C LEU A 20 -12.44 -65.88 9.72
N GLY A 21 -13.41 -65.60 8.82
CA GLY A 21 -13.15 -65.02 7.52
C GLY A 21 -12.58 -63.59 7.70
N LEU A 22 -11.39 -63.40 7.14
CA LEU A 22 -10.78 -62.06 7.00
C LEU A 22 -11.56 -61.27 5.94
N VAL A 23 -12.48 -60.44 6.40
CA VAL A 23 -13.03 -59.36 5.56
C VAL A 23 -12.03 -58.20 5.58
N GLY A 24 -11.23 -58.11 4.52
CA GLY A 24 -10.34 -56.99 4.28
C GLY A 24 -11.14 -55.73 4.01
N CYS A 25 -11.26 -54.86 4.99
CA CYS A 25 -11.66 -53.46 4.76
C CYS A 25 -10.52 -52.74 4.04
N ALA A 26 -10.61 -52.62 2.72
CA ALA A 26 -9.81 -51.70 1.97
C ALA A 26 -10.27 -50.26 2.38
N ALA A 27 -9.50 -49.64 3.27
CA ALA A 27 -9.65 -48.21 3.55
C ALA A 27 -9.24 -47.44 2.30
N SER A 28 -10.22 -46.99 1.52
CA SER A 28 -10.00 -46.00 0.47
C SER A 28 -9.45 -44.73 1.10
N GLN A 29 -8.15 -44.53 1.02
CA GLN A 29 -7.55 -43.24 1.31
C GLN A 29 -8.00 -42.26 0.23
N SER A 30 -9.05 -41.51 0.50
CA SER A 30 -9.40 -40.32 -0.26
C SER A 30 -8.27 -39.33 -0.05
N SER A 31 -7.31 -39.30 -0.99
CA SER A 31 -6.38 -38.19 -1.11
C SER A 31 -7.20 -36.92 -1.46
N SER A 32 -7.62 -36.20 -0.45
CA SER A 32 -8.07 -34.83 -0.65
C SER A 32 -6.85 -34.05 -1.18
N ALA A 33 -6.76 -33.91 -2.50
CA ALA A 33 -5.90 -32.93 -3.11
C ALA A 33 -6.33 -31.59 -2.53
N GLY A 34 -5.56 -31.08 -1.57
CA GLY A 34 -5.78 -29.77 -0.98
C GLY A 34 -5.73 -28.74 -2.11
N ALA A 35 -6.89 -28.21 -2.49
CA ALA A 35 -6.93 -27.04 -3.33
C ALA A 35 -6.11 -25.98 -2.59
N SER A 36 -4.95 -25.64 -3.15
CA SER A 36 -4.12 -24.53 -2.64
C SER A 36 -4.99 -23.29 -2.72
N ALA A 37 -5.48 -22.82 -1.58
CA ALA A 37 -6.27 -21.59 -1.53
C ALA A 37 -5.39 -20.49 -2.08
N VAL A 38 -5.76 -19.95 -3.25
CA VAL A 38 -5.08 -18.77 -3.82
C VAL A 38 -5.20 -17.65 -2.78
N ALA A 39 -4.06 -17.12 -2.34
CA ALA A 39 -4.06 -16.01 -1.41
C ALA A 39 -4.87 -14.84 -2.01
N PRO A 40 -5.63 -14.10 -1.20
CA PRO A 40 -6.39 -12.96 -1.70
C PRO A 40 -5.44 -11.95 -2.36
N PRO A 41 -5.93 -11.22 -3.39
CA PRO A 41 -5.13 -10.20 -4.05
C PRO A 41 -4.67 -9.14 -3.05
N LYS A 42 -3.48 -8.59 -3.27
CA LYS A 42 -2.99 -7.43 -2.52
C LYS A 42 -3.89 -6.23 -2.76
N ARG A 43 -4.06 -5.41 -1.74
CA ARG A 43 -4.91 -4.21 -1.83
C ARG A 43 -4.12 -2.94 -1.60
N VAL A 44 -4.18 -2.02 -2.56
CA VAL A 44 -3.44 -0.76 -2.57
C VAL A 44 -4.42 0.41 -2.63
N ALA A 45 -4.18 1.43 -1.80
CA ALA A 45 -4.86 2.70 -1.93
C ALA A 45 -3.98 3.70 -2.69
N ILE A 46 -4.50 4.30 -3.76
CA ILE A 46 -3.93 5.49 -4.38
C ILE A 46 -4.67 6.70 -3.77
N VAL A 47 -3.92 7.55 -3.09
CA VAL A 47 -4.46 8.71 -2.37
C VAL A 47 -4.25 9.97 -3.20
N LEU A 48 -5.36 10.66 -3.49
CA LEU A 48 -5.42 11.86 -4.29
C LEU A 48 -5.79 13.06 -3.41
N THR A 49 -5.40 14.27 -3.81
CA THR A 49 -5.81 15.50 -3.12
C THR A 49 -7.26 15.89 -3.46
N ASN A 50 -7.94 16.55 -2.52
CA ASN A 50 -9.19 17.27 -2.80
C ASN A 50 -8.96 18.76 -3.06
N HIS A 51 -7.72 19.25 -2.95
CA HIS A 51 -7.42 20.68 -3.09
C HIS A 51 -7.23 21.03 -4.57
N GLY A 52 -8.00 22.00 -5.05
CA GLY A 52 -8.07 22.38 -6.47
C GLY A 52 -7.62 23.79 -6.79
N GLN A 53 -7.10 24.57 -5.83
CA GLN A 53 -6.66 25.94 -6.04
C GLN A 53 -5.17 26.11 -5.75
N LEU A 54 -4.43 26.71 -6.65
CA LEU A 54 -3.00 26.91 -6.52
C LEU A 54 -2.70 28.17 -5.69
N GLY A 55 -2.72 28.02 -4.36
CA GLY A 55 -2.51 29.12 -3.42
C GLY A 55 -3.45 30.28 -3.66
N ASP A 56 -2.94 31.51 -3.54
CA ASP A 56 -3.68 32.76 -3.79
C ASP A 56 -3.70 33.15 -5.27
N THR A 57 -3.23 32.25 -6.15
CA THR A 57 -3.35 32.45 -7.61
C THR A 57 -4.75 32.09 -8.08
N GLU A 58 -5.21 32.65 -9.17
CA GLU A 58 -6.50 32.25 -9.79
C GLU A 58 -6.37 30.96 -10.62
N LYS A 59 -5.27 30.21 -10.48
CA LYS A 59 -5.00 29.01 -11.27
C LYS A 59 -5.52 27.75 -10.57
N PRO A 60 -6.09 26.81 -11.32
CA PRO A 60 -6.43 25.50 -10.78
C PRO A 60 -5.17 24.69 -10.49
N THR A 61 -5.32 23.69 -9.62
CA THR A 61 -4.36 22.61 -9.38
C THR A 61 -5.14 21.33 -8.99
N GLY A 62 -4.42 20.28 -8.65
CA GLY A 62 -5.01 19.01 -8.24
C GLY A 62 -3.93 17.96 -8.06
N PHE A 63 -4.31 16.67 -8.24
CA PHE A 63 -3.32 15.62 -8.38
C PHE A 63 -2.76 15.61 -9.82
N TYR A 64 -1.47 15.33 -9.94
CA TYR A 64 -0.82 15.26 -11.27
C TYR A 64 -1.17 13.92 -11.93
N LEU A 65 -1.80 13.96 -13.11
CA LEU A 65 -2.48 12.81 -13.70
C LEU A 65 -1.56 11.59 -13.85
N SER A 66 -0.35 11.74 -14.40
CA SER A 66 0.56 10.61 -14.60
C SER A 66 1.01 9.95 -13.29
N GLU A 67 0.92 10.66 -12.17
CA GLU A 67 1.27 10.11 -10.86
C GLU A 67 0.15 9.28 -10.22
N ALA A 68 -1.02 9.27 -10.83
CA ALA A 68 -2.10 8.33 -10.52
C ALA A 68 -2.19 7.21 -11.58
N THR A 69 -2.06 7.55 -12.86
CA THR A 69 -2.26 6.60 -13.97
C THR A 69 -1.14 5.59 -14.10
N HIS A 70 0.13 6.02 -14.00
CA HIS A 70 1.27 5.11 -14.07
C HIS A 70 1.28 4.11 -12.89
N PRO A 71 1.14 4.53 -11.63
CA PRO A 71 1.01 3.58 -10.52
C PRO A 71 -0.22 2.67 -10.64
N TYR A 72 -1.35 3.22 -11.10
CA TYR A 72 -2.55 2.42 -11.35
C TYR A 72 -2.25 1.29 -12.33
N GLU A 73 -1.60 1.58 -13.45
CA GLU A 73 -1.25 0.58 -14.46
C GLU A 73 -0.31 -0.50 -13.89
N VAL A 74 0.71 -0.11 -13.12
CA VAL A 74 1.65 -1.04 -12.47
C VAL A 74 0.92 -1.96 -11.50
N PHE A 75 0.10 -1.42 -10.61
CA PHE A 75 -0.64 -2.21 -9.62
C PHE A 75 -1.71 -3.09 -10.28
N HIS A 76 -2.39 -2.59 -11.30
CA HIS A 76 -3.37 -3.36 -12.06
C HIS A 76 -2.73 -4.55 -12.78
N LYS A 77 -1.58 -4.36 -13.45
CA LYS A 77 -0.79 -5.43 -14.07
C LYS A 77 -0.30 -6.47 -13.05
N ALA A 78 -0.02 -6.06 -11.82
CA ALA A 78 0.33 -6.96 -10.72
C ALA A 78 -0.87 -7.74 -10.16
N GLY A 79 -2.09 -7.47 -10.63
CA GLY A 79 -3.32 -8.13 -10.18
C GLY A 79 -3.81 -7.64 -8.81
N TYR A 80 -3.46 -6.43 -8.41
CA TYR A 80 -3.86 -5.87 -7.12
C TYR A 80 -5.25 -5.22 -7.18
N GLU A 81 -5.97 -5.27 -6.07
CA GLU A 81 -7.16 -4.42 -5.87
C GLU A 81 -6.71 -3.00 -5.58
N ILE A 82 -7.29 -2.02 -6.28
CA ILE A 82 -6.89 -0.62 -6.18
C ILE A 82 -8.09 0.21 -5.77
N ASP A 83 -7.94 0.99 -4.69
CA ASP A 83 -8.93 2.00 -4.28
C ASP A 83 -8.36 3.41 -4.49
N PHE A 84 -9.22 4.33 -4.97
CA PHE A 84 -8.90 5.76 -4.95
C PHE A 84 -9.48 6.39 -3.69
N LEU A 85 -8.61 6.97 -2.88
CA LEU A 85 -8.97 7.67 -1.66
C LEU A 85 -8.64 9.16 -1.78
N SER A 86 -9.27 9.97 -0.95
CA SER A 86 -8.84 11.35 -0.70
C SER A 86 -9.17 11.75 0.75
N PRO A 87 -8.60 12.81 1.30
CA PRO A 87 -8.85 13.22 2.68
C PRO A 87 -10.34 13.30 3.02
N LYS A 88 -11.13 13.95 2.16
CA LYS A 88 -12.56 14.20 2.38
C LYS A 88 -13.47 13.22 1.64
N GLY A 89 -12.95 12.50 0.65
CA GLY A 89 -13.75 11.76 -0.34
C GLY A 89 -14.36 12.70 -1.39
N GLY A 90 -15.12 12.14 -2.32
CA GLY A 90 -15.71 12.88 -3.42
C GLY A 90 -14.70 13.23 -4.53
N GLU A 91 -14.86 14.37 -5.14
CA GLU A 91 -14.05 14.75 -6.29
C GLU A 91 -12.60 15.07 -5.90
N ALA A 92 -11.68 14.50 -6.67
CA ALA A 92 -10.26 14.83 -6.67
C ALA A 92 -9.96 15.57 -7.99
N PRO A 93 -9.61 16.87 -7.94
CA PRO A 93 -9.32 17.64 -9.13
C PRO A 93 -8.03 17.16 -9.80
N MET A 94 -8.05 17.08 -11.15
CA MET A 94 -6.92 16.66 -11.98
C MET A 94 -6.08 17.86 -12.42
N ASP A 95 -4.77 17.67 -12.46
CA ASP A 95 -3.78 18.58 -13.02
C ASP A 95 -2.84 17.81 -13.95
N GLY A 96 -2.05 18.50 -14.77
CA GLY A 96 -1.07 17.87 -15.67
C GLY A 96 -1.70 16.91 -16.69
N VAL A 97 -2.87 17.25 -17.22
CA VAL A 97 -3.59 16.42 -18.20
C VAL A 97 -2.87 16.45 -19.54
N ASP A 98 -2.09 15.40 -19.79
CA ASP A 98 -1.38 15.19 -21.06
C ASP A 98 -1.85 13.87 -21.71
N ARG A 99 -2.60 13.96 -22.80
CA ARG A 99 -3.06 12.79 -23.58
C ARG A 99 -2.00 12.21 -24.51
N SER A 100 -0.85 12.85 -24.66
CA SER A 100 0.27 12.25 -25.40
C SER A 100 0.95 11.11 -24.64
N ASP A 101 0.77 11.06 -23.31
CA ASP A 101 1.15 9.94 -22.47
C ASP A 101 0.12 8.80 -22.63
N PRO A 102 0.54 7.59 -23.06
CA PRO A 102 -0.38 6.48 -23.33
C PRO A 102 -1.17 6.01 -22.10
N ALA A 103 -0.57 6.03 -20.91
CA ALA A 103 -1.25 5.62 -19.67
C ALA A 103 -2.33 6.65 -19.28
N ASN A 104 -2.03 7.94 -19.45
CA ASN A 104 -3.02 9.00 -19.27
C ASN A 104 -4.16 8.88 -20.27
N ALA A 105 -3.85 8.66 -21.55
CA ALA A 105 -4.87 8.51 -22.58
C ALA A 105 -5.80 7.33 -22.27
N ALA A 106 -5.24 6.15 -21.99
CA ALA A 106 -6.01 4.96 -21.64
C ALA A 106 -6.90 5.16 -20.41
N PHE A 107 -6.38 5.81 -19.39
CA PHE A 107 -7.14 6.13 -18.17
C PHE A 107 -8.30 7.09 -18.44
N LEU A 108 -8.05 8.13 -19.24
CA LEU A 108 -9.06 9.15 -19.57
C LEU A 108 -10.14 8.63 -20.54
N ASP A 109 -9.84 7.59 -21.33
CA ASP A 109 -10.79 6.92 -22.21
C ASP A 109 -11.67 5.90 -21.46
N ASP A 110 -11.28 5.49 -20.25
CA ASP A 110 -12.11 4.66 -19.35
C ASP A 110 -12.97 5.55 -18.43
N GLU A 111 -14.21 5.80 -18.87
CA GLU A 111 -15.16 6.62 -18.10
C GLU A 111 -15.39 6.12 -16.68
N ALA A 112 -15.31 4.80 -16.45
CA ALA A 112 -15.49 4.21 -15.12
C ALA A 112 -14.31 4.53 -14.20
N LEU A 113 -13.08 4.53 -14.72
CA LEU A 113 -11.89 4.95 -13.97
C LEU A 113 -11.94 6.45 -13.66
N VAL A 114 -12.28 7.28 -14.62
CA VAL A 114 -12.46 8.73 -14.40
C VAL A 114 -13.53 9.00 -13.35
N ALA A 115 -14.67 8.29 -13.41
CA ALA A 115 -15.73 8.43 -12.40
C ALA A 115 -15.24 8.09 -10.97
N ARG A 116 -14.28 7.16 -10.82
CA ARG A 116 -13.71 6.82 -9.52
C ARG A 116 -12.89 7.96 -8.91
N THR A 117 -12.24 8.81 -9.72
CA THR A 117 -11.52 9.99 -9.21
C THR A 117 -12.47 11.13 -8.83
N LYS A 118 -13.67 11.16 -9.43
CA LYS A 118 -14.73 12.12 -9.07
C LYS A 118 -15.53 11.71 -7.84
N SER A 119 -15.40 10.46 -7.41
CA SER A 119 -16.14 9.87 -6.29
C SER A 119 -15.26 9.03 -5.39
N THR A 120 -14.09 9.56 -5.03
CA THR A 120 -13.13 8.88 -4.13
C THR A 120 -13.76 8.55 -2.78
N THR A 121 -13.27 7.51 -2.13
CA THR A 121 -13.65 7.21 -0.76
C THR A 121 -12.85 8.09 0.22
N SER A 122 -13.51 8.68 1.22
CA SER A 122 -12.75 9.40 2.26
C SER A 122 -11.85 8.45 3.04
N ILE A 123 -10.65 8.91 3.39
CA ILE A 123 -9.70 8.14 4.19
C ILE A 123 -10.36 7.65 5.48
N ALA A 124 -11.16 8.50 6.13
CA ALA A 124 -11.84 8.14 7.37
C ALA A 124 -12.77 6.90 7.21
N LYS A 125 -13.48 6.78 6.09
CA LYS A 125 -14.33 5.61 5.78
C LYS A 125 -13.48 4.38 5.43
N ALA A 126 -12.33 4.58 4.80
CA ALA A 126 -11.45 3.52 4.36
C ALA A 126 -10.58 2.91 5.47
N MET A 127 -10.57 3.49 6.68
CA MET A 127 -9.69 3.05 7.79
C MET A 127 -9.91 1.61 8.27
N THR A 128 -11.03 0.99 7.95
CA THR A 128 -11.32 -0.42 8.27
C THR A 128 -10.78 -1.39 7.24
N VAL A 129 -10.35 -0.89 6.08
CA VAL A 129 -9.80 -1.70 4.99
C VAL A 129 -8.33 -2.00 5.28
N PRO A 130 -7.90 -3.28 5.23
CA PRO A 130 -6.51 -3.64 5.47
C PRO A 130 -5.68 -3.46 4.19
N TYR A 131 -5.22 -2.24 3.91
CA TYR A 131 -4.33 -2.01 2.78
C TYR A 131 -2.94 -2.59 3.01
N ASP A 132 -2.41 -3.29 2.00
CA ASP A 132 -1.02 -3.77 1.95
C ASP A 132 -0.05 -2.61 1.62
N ALA A 133 -0.52 -1.63 0.84
CA ALA A 133 0.23 -0.40 0.59
C ALA A 133 -0.71 0.81 0.43
N VAL A 134 -0.15 1.99 0.69
CA VAL A 134 -0.74 3.29 0.33
C VAL A 134 0.25 4.06 -0.53
N PHE A 135 -0.24 4.65 -1.61
CA PHE A 135 0.52 5.44 -2.57
C PHE A 135 -0.07 6.84 -2.65
N PHE A 136 0.67 7.85 -2.24
CA PHE A 136 0.27 9.26 -2.31
C PHE A 136 0.73 9.84 -3.64
N ALA A 137 -0.20 10.04 -4.57
CA ALA A 137 0.06 10.78 -5.80
C ALA A 137 0.34 12.24 -5.45
N GLY A 138 1.22 12.86 -6.20
CA GLY A 138 1.52 14.28 -5.99
C GLY A 138 0.64 15.19 -6.84
N GLY A 139 1.22 16.27 -7.28
CA GLY A 139 0.55 17.47 -7.77
C GLY A 139 0.48 18.51 -6.65
N HIS A 140 0.55 19.79 -7.00
CA HIS A 140 0.70 20.85 -6.01
C HIS A 140 -0.43 20.91 -4.98
N GLY A 141 -1.66 20.49 -5.36
CA GLY A 141 -2.81 20.46 -4.43
C GLY A 141 -2.53 19.76 -3.11
N THR A 142 -1.68 18.71 -3.14
CA THR A 142 -1.32 17.93 -1.95
C THR A 142 -0.63 18.75 -0.86
N MET A 143 0.00 19.87 -1.23
CA MET A 143 0.70 20.74 -0.30
C MET A 143 -0.21 21.41 0.72
N TRP A 144 -1.51 21.53 0.41
CA TRP A 144 -2.51 22.19 1.26
C TRP A 144 -3.34 21.25 2.11
N ASP A 145 -3.65 20.04 1.62
CA ASP A 145 -4.59 19.16 2.32
C ASP A 145 -3.99 17.87 2.91
N PHE A 146 -2.75 17.48 2.54
CA PHE A 146 -2.14 16.28 3.11
C PHE A 146 -1.41 16.53 4.45
N PRO A 147 -0.62 17.62 4.63
CA PRO A 147 0.32 17.73 5.74
C PRO A 147 -0.31 17.63 7.12
N ASP A 148 -1.45 18.29 7.30
CA ASP A 148 -2.09 18.46 8.60
C ASP A 148 -3.40 17.66 8.75
N ASP A 149 -3.78 16.86 7.74
CA ASP A 149 -4.97 16.02 7.83
C ASP A 149 -4.74 14.82 8.77
N PRO A 150 -5.52 14.71 9.86
CA PRO A 150 -5.31 13.65 10.85
C PRO A 150 -5.65 12.26 10.31
N SER A 151 -6.50 12.16 9.27
CA SER A 151 -6.83 10.88 8.66
C SER A 151 -5.69 10.38 7.78
N VAL A 152 -5.01 11.27 7.04
CA VAL A 152 -3.79 10.99 6.29
C VAL A 152 -2.70 10.46 7.22
N GLN A 153 -2.42 11.17 8.31
CA GLN A 153 -1.40 10.77 9.28
C GLN A 153 -1.72 9.42 9.94
N ARG A 154 -3.00 9.18 10.26
CA ARG A 154 -3.44 7.91 10.83
C ARG A 154 -3.31 6.77 9.82
N LEU A 155 -3.68 6.98 8.55
CA LEU A 155 -3.58 5.98 7.49
C LEU A 155 -2.11 5.55 7.32
N ILE A 156 -1.20 6.51 7.18
CA ILE A 156 0.24 6.27 7.06
C ILE A 156 0.74 5.41 8.22
N ARG A 157 0.48 5.86 9.46
CA ARG A 157 0.91 5.13 10.65
C ARG A 157 0.34 3.71 10.69
N THR A 158 -0.97 3.58 10.45
CA THR A 158 -1.65 2.28 10.53
C THR A 158 -1.09 1.29 9.50
N VAL A 159 -0.90 1.72 8.26
CA VAL A 159 -0.37 0.86 7.20
C VAL A 159 1.10 0.51 7.50
N TYR A 160 1.92 1.49 7.83
CA TYR A 160 3.33 1.25 8.09
C TYR A 160 3.57 0.34 9.29
N GLU A 161 2.88 0.57 10.41
CA GLU A 161 3.06 -0.23 11.65
C GLU A 161 2.49 -1.64 11.55
N ARG A 162 1.51 -1.87 10.67
CA ARG A 162 1.05 -3.23 10.31
C ARG A 162 1.99 -3.97 9.36
N GLY A 163 3.10 -3.33 9.01
CA GLY A 163 4.06 -3.91 8.08
C GLY A 163 3.77 -3.57 6.61
N GLY A 164 2.74 -2.81 6.27
CA GLY A 164 2.45 -2.37 4.90
C GLY A 164 3.49 -1.39 4.35
N VAL A 165 3.39 -1.09 3.06
CA VAL A 165 4.26 -0.16 2.35
C VAL A 165 3.60 1.21 2.30
N VAL A 166 4.37 2.26 2.57
CA VAL A 166 3.97 3.66 2.36
C VAL A 166 4.79 4.22 1.21
N ALA A 167 4.11 4.73 0.19
CA ALA A 167 4.75 5.30 -0.98
C ALA A 167 4.21 6.69 -1.30
N ALA A 168 5.06 7.54 -1.89
CA ALA A 168 4.69 8.89 -2.30
C ALA A 168 5.61 9.39 -3.42
N VAL A 169 5.11 10.28 -4.29
CA VAL A 169 5.90 10.83 -5.40
C VAL A 169 5.66 12.32 -5.55
N CYS A 170 6.66 13.06 -6.04
CA CYS A 170 6.61 14.47 -6.36
C CYS A 170 6.24 15.33 -5.12
N HIS A 171 5.06 15.94 -5.10
CA HIS A 171 4.50 16.64 -3.93
C HIS A 171 3.72 15.71 -2.99
N GLY A 172 3.43 14.46 -3.36
CA GLY A 172 2.80 13.45 -2.49
C GLY A 172 3.49 13.28 -1.13
N PRO A 173 4.84 13.37 -1.01
CA PRO A 173 5.53 13.35 0.28
C PRO A 173 5.16 14.48 1.26
N ALA A 174 4.36 15.47 0.85
CA ALA A 174 3.72 16.40 1.78
C ALA A 174 2.90 15.67 2.86
N ALA A 175 2.34 14.49 2.54
CA ALA A 175 1.68 13.60 3.50
C ALA A 175 2.62 13.11 4.62
N LEU A 176 3.92 13.09 4.37
CA LEU A 176 4.92 12.53 5.28
C LEU A 176 5.48 13.56 6.28
N VAL A 177 5.35 14.86 5.98
CA VAL A 177 6.04 15.92 6.75
C VAL A 177 5.63 15.98 8.22
N ASN A 178 4.41 15.54 8.55
CA ASN A 178 3.92 15.48 9.93
C ASN A 178 3.54 14.05 10.36
N ALA A 179 3.78 13.03 9.51
CA ALA A 179 3.50 11.64 9.84
C ALA A 179 4.40 11.12 10.95
N ARG A 180 3.80 10.76 12.09
CA ARG A 180 4.50 10.20 13.25
C ARG A 180 4.05 8.76 13.51
N LEU A 181 5.01 7.94 13.85
CA LEU A 181 4.80 6.59 14.38
C LEU A 181 4.28 6.65 15.83
N SER A 182 3.79 5.52 16.34
CA SER A 182 3.33 5.41 17.73
C SER A 182 4.44 5.70 18.75
N SER A 183 5.71 5.57 18.35
CA SER A 183 6.88 5.99 19.14
C SER A 183 7.01 7.51 19.29
N GLY A 184 6.24 8.29 18.54
CA GLY A 184 6.35 9.74 18.46
C GLY A 184 7.38 10.26 17.44
N MET A 185 8.23 9.40 16.90
CA MET A 185 9.20 9.78 15.87
C MET A 185 8.53 10.05 14.53
N TYR A 186 9.07 10.96 13.74
CA TYR A 186 8.65 11.13 12.36
C TYR A 186 8.97 9.89 11.54
N LEU A 187 8.05 9.46 10.67
CA LEU A 187 8.26 8.30 9.80
C LEU A 187 9.52 8.45 8.95
N VAL A 188 9.79 9.67 8.49
CA VAL A 188 10.94 9.99 7.61
C VAL A 188 12.28 10.10 8.34
N ALA A 189 12.27 10.15 9.68
CA ALA A 189 13.50 10.30 10.45
C ALA A 189 14.48 9.16 10.17
N ASP A 190 15.72 9.53 9.84
CA ASP A 190 16.83 8.61 9.47
C ASP A 190 16.58 7.75 8.21
N LYS A 191 15.54 8.03 7.44
CA LYS A 191 15.24 7.32 6.20
C LYS A 191 15.68 8.11 4.98
N GLN A 192 16.09 7.39 3.93
CA GLN A 192 16.26 8.01 2.61
C GLN A 192 14.89 8.38 2.06
N VAL A 193 14.76 9.63 1.62
CA VAL A 193 13.53 10.19 1.07
C VAL A 193 13.88 11.02 -0.16
N SER A 194 13.04 10.95 -1.18
CA SER A 194 13.06 11.82 -2.34
C SER A 194 11.66 12.44 -2.51
N ALA A 195 11.61 13.67 -2.97
CA ALA A 195 10.39 14.43 -3.24
C ALA A 195 10.70 15.50 -4.27
N PHE A 196 9.68 16.25 -4.71
CA PHE A 196 9.92 17.45 -5.51
C PHE A 196 10.86 18.37 -4.76
N THR A 197 11.96 18.76 -5.42
CA THR A 197 13.06 19.50 -4.76
C THR A 197 12.75 20.98 -4.67
N ASP A 198 13.43 21.67 -3.76
CA ASP A 198 13.32 23.13 -3.66
C ASP A 198 13.84 23.79 -4.96
N GLU A 199 14.83 23.18 -5.64
CA GLU A 199 15.32 23.65 -6.95
C GLU A 199 14.29 23.42 -8.07
N GLU A 200 13.59 22.29 -8.09
CA GLU A 200 12.49 22.06 -9.04
C GLU A 200 11.36 23.06 -8.81
N GLU A 201 11.03 23.39 -7.55
CA GLU A 201 10.00 24.39 -7.22
C GLU A 201 10.38 25.79 -7.75
N ILE A 202 11.64 26.18 -7.60
CA ILE A 202 12.18 27.42 -8.19
C ILE A 202 12.11 27.38 -9.73
N ALA A 203 12.48 26.24 -10.33
CA ALA A 203 12.47 26.10 -11.79
C ALA A 203 11.04 26.26 -12.38
N VAL A 204 10.00 25.80 -11.67
CA VAL A 204 8.62 26.00 -12.08
C VAL A 204 8.01 27.33 -11.56
N LYS A 205 8.78 28.13 -10.82
CA LYS A 205 8.42 29.47 -10.28
C LYS A 205 7.22 29.43 -9.33
N LEU A 206 7.15 28.41 -8.49
CA LEU A 206 6.08 28.26 -7.50
C LEU A 206 6.60 28.27 -6.05
N GLU A 207 7.89 28.53 -5.82
CA GLU A 207 8.53 28.59 -4.51
C GLU A 207 7.91 29.63 -3.56
N ALA A 208 7.32 30.70 -4.12
CA ALA A 208 6.60 31.72 -3.35
C ALA A 208 5.09 31.45 -3.24
N VAL A 209 4.58 30.42 -3.92
CA VAL A 209 3.15 30.08 -3.96
C VAL A 209 2.84 28.93 -3.00
N VAL A 210 3.70 27.89 -2.97
CA VAL A 210 3.50 26.74 -2.08
C VAL A 210 3.61 27.17 -0.60
N PRO A 211 2.87 26.52 0.30
CA PRO A 211 2.84 26.93 1.71
C PRO A 211 4.16 26.73 2.46
N PHE A 212 5.04 25.89 1.92
CA PHE A 212 6.38 25.62 2.45
C PHE A 212 7.25 24.90 1.41
N ALA A 213 8.57 25.00 1.55
CA ALA A 213 9.54 24.27 0.77
C ALA A 213 9.55 22.79 1.22
N LEU A 214 9.15 21.87 0.34
CA LEU A 214 8.88 20.46 0.68
C LEU A 214 10.15 19.71 1.08
N GLU A 215 11.20 19.80 0.27
CA GLU A 215 12.49 19.18 0.58
C GLU A 215 13.04 19.68 1.92
N SER A 216 13.12 20.99 2.08
CA SER A 216 13.58 21.63 3.33
C SER A 216 12.77 21.17 4.54
N LYS A 217 11.47 21.00 4.39
CA LYS A 217 10.58 20.51 5.46
C LYS A 217 10.87 19.06 5.82
N LEU A 218 11.06 18.19 4.82
CA LEU A 218 11.41 16.78 5.05
C LEU A 218 12.77 16.63 5.72
N ARG A 219 13.78 17.41 5.27
CA ARG A 219 15.11 17.47 5.93
C ARG A 219 14.99 17.90 7.39
N ALA A 220 14.17 18.90 7.69
CA ALA A 220 13.91 19.36 9.06
C ALA A 220 13.19 18.30 9.93
N ARG A 221 12.53 17.30 9.32
CA ARG A 221 11.94 16.13 10.01
C ARG A 221 12.91 14.97 10.18
N GLY A 222 14.18 15.16 9.80
CA GLY A 222 15.24 14.16 9.96
C GLY A 222 15.40 13.23 8.75
N ALA A 223 14.79 13.52 7.61
CA ALA A 223 14.98 12.74 6.41
C ALA A 223 16.41 12.88 5.87
N ARG A 224 16.98 11.77 5.42
CA ARG A 224 18.18 11.75 4.58
C ARG A 224 17.74 11.93 3.13
N PHE A 225 17.59 13.18 2.70
CA PHE A 225 17.08 13.50 1.40
C PHE A 225 18.08 13.14 0.31
N VAL A 226 17.61 12.50 -0.76
CA VAL A 226 18.40 12.09 -1.93
C VAL A 226 17.69 12.55 -3.20
N GLU A 227 18.45 13.06 -4.15
CA GLU A 227 17.92 13.66 -5.37
C GLU A 227 18.74 13.27 -6.61
N ALA A 228 18.17 13.49 -7.77
CA ALA A 228 18.79 13.52 -9.09
C ALA A 228 18.69 14.96 -9.63
N PRO A 229 19.31 15.30 -10.75
CA PRO A 229 19.06 16.57 -11.43
C PRO A 229 17.58 16.83 -11.65
N ASN A 230 17.21 18.12 -11.76
CA ASN A 230 15.81 18.55 -11.90
C ASN A 230 15.07 17.78 -13.00
N PHE A 231 13.89 17.29 -12.65
CA PHE A 231 12.96 16.53 -13.53
C PHE A 231 13.47 15.17 -14.01
N GLU A 232 14.62 14.69 -13.51
CA GLU A 232 15.10 13.33 -13.73
C GLU A 232 14.52 12.35 -12.72
N LYS A 233 14.42 11.08 -13.13
CA LYS A 233 13.91 10.00 -12.27
C LYS A 233 14.80 9.78 -11.05
N LYS A 234 14.23 9.85 -9.86
CA LYS A 234 14.85 9.40 -8.60
C LYS A 234 13.85 8.67 -7.75
N VAL A 235 14.18 7.44 -7.37
CA VAL A 235 13.42 6.63 -6.41
C VAL A 235 14.31 6.36 -5.20
N ALA A 236 13.77 6.57 -4.02
CA ALA A 236 14.38 6.23 -2.74
C ALA A 236 13.56 5.15 -2.06
N VAL A 237 14.23 4.06 -1.66
CA VAL A 237 13.62 2.97 -0.89
C VAL A 237 14.34 2.88 0.45
N SER A 238 13.59 2.99 1.54
CA SER A 238 14.12 2.88 2.89
C SER A 238 13.17 2.03 3.73
N GLU A 239 13.51 0.77 3.94
CA GLU A 239 12.63 -0.24 4.51
C GLU A 239 11.33 -0.40 3.70
N ARG A 240 10.20 0.05 4.25
CA ARG A 240 8.87 0.03 3.63
C ARG A 240 8.35 1.42 3.27
N LEU A 241 9.25 2.39 3.22
CA LEU A 241 8.98 3.73 2.72
C LEU A 241 9.61 3.84 1.33
N VAL A 242 8.79 4.15 0.32
CA VAL A 242 9.22 4.34 -1.07
C VAL A 242 8.82 5.73 -1.51
N THR A 243 9.78 6.53 -1.99
CA THR A 243 9.49 7.90 -2.41
C THR A 243 10.17 8.22 -3.74
N GLY A 244 9.56 9.11 -4.52
CA GLY A 244 10.06 9.55 -5.82
C GLY A 244 10.06 11.06 -5.95
N GLN A 245 11.01 11.59 -6.72
CA GLN A 245 11.28 13.02 -6.81
C GLN A 245 10.19 13.80 -7.55
N ASN A 246 9.72 13.28 -8.67
CA ASN A 246 8.91 14.01 -9.64
C ASN A 246 8.08 13.03 -10.49
N PRO A 247 7.26 13.50 -11.45
CA PRO A 247 6.42 12.62 -12.28
C PRO A 247 7.19 11.51 -13.00
N ALA A 248 8.45 11.75 -13.43
CA ALA A 248 9.28 10.74 -14.07
C ALA A 248 9.60 9.55 -13.14
N SER A 249 9.41 9.71 -11.84
CA SER A 249 9.67 8.69 -10.83
C SER A 249 8.44 7.81 -10.53
N ALA A 250 7.23 8.19 -10.97
CA ALA A 250 5.97 7.58 -10.54
C ALA A 250 5.91 6.07 -10.80
N THR A 251 6.22 5.63 -12.03
CA THR A 251 6.30 4.20 -12.38
C THR A 251 7.27 3.45 -11.48
N GLY A 252 8.50 3.98 -11.32
CA GLY A 252 9.52 3.30 -10.52
C GLY A 252 9.20 3.21 -9.03
N VAL A 253 8.46 4.18 -8.48
CA VAL A 253 7.95 4.09 -7.10
C VAL A 253 6.92 2.95 -6.99
N ALA A 254 6.01 2.84 -7.95
CA ALA A 254 5.00 1.78 -7.95
C ALA A 254 5.63 0.38 -8.14
N GLU A 255 6.62 0.26 -9.03
CA GLU A 255 7.38 -0.98 -9.23
C GLU A 255 8.09 -1.41 -7.93
N ALA A 256 8.74 -0.49 -7.23
CA ALA A 256 9.38 -0.77 -5.95
C ALA A 256 8.37 -1.19 -4.86
N VAL A 257 7.16 -0.65 -4.86
CA VAL A 257 6.07 -1.11 -3.98
C VAL A 257 5.70 -2.56 -4.30
N VAL A 258 5.53 -2.92 -5.58
CA VAL A 258 5.24 -4.29 -6.00
C VAL A 258 6.36 -5.24 -5.56
N GLU A 259 7.62 -4.90 -5.80
CA GLU A 259 8.78 -5.71 -5.37
C GLU A 259 8.76 -5.97 -3.86
N LEU A 260 8.51 -4.93 -3.05
CA LEU A 260 8.43 -5.07 -1.59
C LEU A 260 7.26 -5.95 -1.13
N LEU A 261 6.11 -5.88 -1.81
CA LEU A 261 4.94 -6.68 -1.47
C LEU A 261 5.09 -8.14 -1.89
N GLU A 262 5.73 -8.40 -3.06
CA GLU A 262 5.98 -9.76 -3.54
C GLU A 262 7.08 -10.47 -2.74
N ALA A 263 8.14 -9.75 -2.33
CA ALA A 263 9.19 -10.30 -1.47
C ALA A 263 8.67 -10.80 -0.10
N ARG A 264 7.45 -10.42 0.29
CA ARG A 264 6.81 -10.77 1.56
C ARG A 264 5.85 -11.94 1.46
N ARG A 265 5.63 -12.51 0.28
CA ARG A 265 4.86 -13.74 0.20
C ARG A 265 5.59 -14.81 1.01
N PRO A 266 4.99 -15.41 2.07
CA PRO A 266 5.58 -16.58 2.69
C PRO A 266 5.75 -17.60 1.59
N GLY A 267 6.96 -18.18 1.49
CA GLY A 267 7.39 -18.99 0.36
C GLY A 267 6.35 -20.00 -0.12
N VAL A 268 6.19 -20.04 -1.43
CA VAL A 268 5.53 -21.14 -2.15
C VAL A 268 6.37 -22.40 -1.98
#